data_d087336250d52cab8d2ea094bd6cb3f3
#
_entry.id   d087336250d52cab8d2ea094bd6cb3f3
#
_cell.length_a   1.000
_cell.length_b   1.000
_cell.length_c   1.000
_cell.angle_alpha   90.00
_cell.angle_beta   90.00
_cell.angle_gamma   90.00
#
_symmetry.space_group_name_H-M   'P 1'
#
loop_
_entity.id
_entity.type
_entity.pdbx_description
1 polymer ?
#
loop_
_entity_poly.entity_id
_entity_poly.type
_entity_poly.pdbx_seq_one_letter_code
_entity_poly.pdbx_strand_id
1 'polypeptide(L)'
;MTPNYSGGGQAISVDRPIAPAPPADAFSGVAPDVEVISIRQSSQAFTLKDAFTGDEDPQTRQKMDSIRTMARAIVHAANMGASVINISQVLCMSARSVLDQTDLGAAVRYAAVDKNAVIVAAAGDTSQKDCKQNPIFDPLLPNDPRDWNGVNTVVTPSWFSDYVLSVGAVDAAGAPMDKSSVAGPWVSIAAPGTDVVGLSPRDDSLINAIDGPDNTLLVPSGTSFATAIVSGVAALVRAKYPQLSSHQIINRLIHTARAPARGVDNQVGYGVIDPVAALTWDVPDGPVVAKELSSPLKMPPPPPPRNMTPVWVGAGGLAAALLIAGAVFGGAVLMRRTERDR
;
A
#
# COMPACT_ATOMS: atom_id res chain seq x y z
N MET A 1 9.50 -17.33 18.45
CA MET A 1 8.60 -17.22 17.26
C MET A 1 8.76 -15.82 16.71
N THR A 2 9.52 -15.68 15.64
CA THR A 2 9.79 -14.39 14.99
C THR A 2 8.60 -13.98 14.14
N PRO A 3 8.13 -12.72 14.22
CA PRO A 3 7.06 -12.25 13.34
C PRO A 3 7.58 -12.19 11.90
N ASN A 4 6.88 -12.84 10.98
CA ASN A 4 7.11 -12.70 9.55
C ASN A 4 6.69 -11.28 9.11
N TYR A 5 7.63 -10.36 9.06
CA TYR A 5 7.46 -9.07 8.38
C TYR A 5 7.72 -9.27 6.88
N SER A 6 6.67 -9.39 6.11
CA SER A 6 6.73 -9.32 4.65
C SER A 6 6.72 -7.85 4.18
N GLY A 7 7.61 -7.05 4.71
CA GLY A 7 7.89 -5.71 4.19
C GLY A 7 9.03 -5.80 3.18
N GLY A 8 8.86 -5.23 1.99
CA GLY A 8 9.86 -5.20 0.93
C GLY A 8 11.09 -4.38 1.30
N GLY A 9 11.96 -4.96 2.12
CA GLY A 9 13.26 -4.39 2.44
C GLY A 9 14.35 -5.02 1.58
N GLN A 10 15.32 -4.25 1.15
CA GLN A 10 16.54 -4.77 0.55
C GLN A 10 17.45 -5.35 1.63
N ALA A 11 17.91 -6.59 1.45
CA ALA A 11 18.90 -7.17 2.36
C ALA A 11 20.21 -6.36 2.30
N ILE A 12 20.64 -5.88 3.46
CA ILE A 12 21.92 -5.19 3.61
C ILE A 12 22.97 -6.23 4.00
N SER A 13 24.11 -6.20 3.34
CA SER A 13 25.29 -6.94 3.77
C SER A 13 25.71 -6.45 5.17
N VAL A 14 26.01 -7.40 6.05
CA VAL A 14 26.33 -7.18 7.47
C VAL A 14 27.55 -6.27 7.69
N ASP A 15 28.31 -5.94 6.63
CA ASP A 15 29.54 -5.13 6.68
C ASP A 15 29.31 -3.61 6.62
N ARG A 16 28.06 -3.13 6.54
CA ARG A 16 27.82 -1.70 6.73
C ARG A 16 27.77 -1.41 8.23
N PRO A 17 28.68 -0.59 8.76
CA PRO A 17 28.60 -0.18 10.15
C PRO A 17 27.25 0.51 10.36
N ILE A 18 26.44 -0.01 11.28
CA ILE A 18 25.32 0.72 11.84
C ILE A 18 25.90 2.04 12.31
N ALA A 19 25.34 3.16 11.81
CA ALA A 19 25.80 4.47 12.25
C ALA A 19 25.79 4.49 13.78
N PRO A 20 26.86 4.97 14.45
CA PRO A 20 26.86 5.05 15.90
C PRO A 20 25.62 5.83 16.34
N ALA A 21 24.87 5.26 17.27
CA ALA A 21 23.67 5.89 17.80
C ALA A 21 24.04 7.31 18.26
N PRO A 22 23.34 8.35 17.80
CA PRO A 22 23.54 9.67 18.37
C PRO A 22 23.27 9.61 19.87
N PRO A 23 23.87 10.52 20.69
CA PRO A 23 23.57 10.58 22.11
C PRO A 23 22.06 10.57 22.31
N ALA A 24 21.57 9.86 23.33
CA ALA A 24 20.13 9.70 23.60
C ALA A 24 19.35 11.04 23.58
N ASP A 25 19.99 12.12 23.96
CA ASP A 25 19.44 13.47 24.02
C ASP A 25 19.34 14.18 22.65
N ALA A 26 19.89 13.60 21.58
CA ALA A 26 19.88 14.19 20.23
C ALA A 26 18.77 13.63 19.34
N PHE A 27 18.09 12.57 19.73
CA PHE A 27 16.98 12.01 18.97
C PHE A 27 15.64 12.56 19.48
N SER A 28 14.89 13.15 18.57
CA SER A 28 13.50 13.52 18.82
C SER A 28 12.62 12.95 17.72
N GLY A 29 11.55 12.29 18.09
CA GLY A 29 10.49 11.93 17.15
C GLY A 29 9.86 13.17 16.50
N VAL A 30 9.10 12.98 15.43
CA VAL A 30 8.40 14.08 14.72
C VAL A 30 7.45 14.83 15.65
N ALA A 31 6.78 14.12 16.54
CA ALA A 31 5.87 14.68 17.56
C ALA A 31 6.14 13.99 18.90
N PRO A 32 7.16 14.43 19.65
CA PRO A 32 7.63 13.71 20.84
C PRO A 32 6.64 13.71 22.01
N ASP A 33 5.78 14.73 22.10
CA ASP A 33 4.86 14.93 23.22
C ASP A 33 3.47 14.32 22.99
N VAL A 34 3.29 13.45 21.98
CA VAL A 34 2.02 12.80 21.73
C VAL A 34 1.81 11.60 22.64
N GLU A 35 0.57 11.41 23.08
CA GLU A 35 0.14 10.15 23.70
C GLU A 35 -0.22 9.14 22.59
N VAL A 36 0.31 7.91 22.67
CA VAL A 36 0.13 6.88 21.66
C VAL A 36 -0.86 5.82 22.16
N ILE A 37 -1.95 5.64 21.42
CA ILE A 37 -2.90 4.56 21.60
C ILE A 37 -2.59 3.47 20.56
N SER A 38 -2.16 2.29 21.01
CA SER A 38 -1.87 1.16 20.12
C SER A 38 -3.05 0.19 20.07
N ILE A 39 -3.59 -0.03 18.87
CA ILE A 39 -4.70 -0.95 18.62
C ILE A 39 -4.23 -2.07 17.70
N ARG A 40 -4.25 -3.31 18.20
CA ARG A 40 -3.98 -4.49 17.38
C ARG A 40 -5.20 -4.81 16.52
N GLN A 41 -5.14 -4.51 15.24
CA GLN A 41 -6.21 -4.76 14.28
C GLN A 41 -6.22 -6.22 13.78
N SER A 42 -5.04 -6.82 13.59
CA SER A 42 -4.89 -8.19 13.09
C SER A 42 -3.72 -8.90 13.75
N SER A 43 -3.66 -10.22 13.62
CA SER A 43 -2.53 -11.03 14.04
C SER A 43 -2.35 -12.21 13.10
N GLN A 44 -1.12 -12.45 12.66
CA GLN A 44 -0.78 -13.66 11.90
C GLN A 44 -0.52 -14.87 12.80
N ALA A 45 -0.43 -14.66 14.12
CA ALA A 45 -0.19 -15.74 15.08
C ALA A 45 -1.46 -16.54 15.41
N PHE A 46 -2.64 -16.04 15.06
CA PHE A 46 -3.93 -16.66 15.34
C PHE A 46 -4.76 -16.79 14.08
N THR A 47 -5.34 -17.96 13.87
CA THR A 47 -6.37 -18.22 12.86
C THR A 47 -7.63 -18.72 13.54
N LEU A 48 -8.79 -18.50 12.93
CA LEU A 48 -10.03 -19.09 13.40
C LEU A 48 -9.95 -20.63 13.31
N LYS A 49 -10.34 -21.31 14.35
CA LYS A 49 -10.28 -22.79 14.45
C LYS A 49 -11.06 -23.48 13.33
N ASP A 50 -12.16 -22.87 12.87
CA ASP A 50 -13.08 -23.42 11.87
C ASP A 50 -13.18 -22.48 10.64
N ALA A 51 -12.05 -21.95 10.19
CA ALA A 51 -11.99 -20.94 9.11
C ALA A 51 -12.51 -21.40 7.75
N PHE A 52 -12.80 -22.70 7.56
CA PHE A 52 -13.06 -23.32 6.26
C PHE A 52 -14.45 -23.99 6.15
N THR A 53 -15.44 -23.54 6.86
CA THR A 53 -16.82 -24.04 6.70
C THR A 53 -17.60 -23.17 5.72
N GLY A 54 -17.49 -23.41 4.42
CA GLY A 54 -18.31 -22.73 3.40
C GLY A 54 -17.67 -22.74 2.01
N ASP A 55 -18.46 -22.41 0.99
CA ASP A 55 -18.07 -22.37 -0.43
C ASP A 55 -17.26 -21.10 -0.81
N GLU A 56 -17.00 -20.18 0.13
CA GLU A 56 -16.25 -18.95 -0.13
C GLU A 56 -14.74 -19.21 -0.17
N ASP A 57 -14.07 -18.56 -1.14
CA ASP A 57 -12.63 -18.56 -1.25
C ASP A 57 -11.97 -18.03 0.07
N PRO A 58 -11.07 -18.81 0.69
CA PRO A 58 -10.44 -18.44 1.96
C PRO A 58 -9.74 -17.08 1.96
N GLN A 59 -9.16 -16.68 0.82
CA GLN A 59 -8.48 -15.38 0.69
C GLN A 59 -9.47 -14.22 0.67
N THR A 60 -10.60 -14.39 0.00
CA THR A 60 -11.69 -13.41 -0.01
C THR A 60 -12.24 -13.21 1.39
N ARG A 61 -12.50 -14.31 2.11
CA ARG A 61 -12.95 -14.26 3.50
C ARG A 61 -11.96 -13.55 4.42
N GLN A 62 -10.68 -13.86 4.33
CA GLN A 62 -9.64 -13.20 5.12
C GLN A 62 -9.60 -11.70 4.86
N LYS A 63 -9.76 -11.26 3.60
CA LYS A 63 -9.84 -9.84 3.25
C LYS A 63 -11.09 -9.17 3.84
N MET A 64 -12.25 -9.82 3.75
CA MET A 64 -13.49 -9.32 4.34
C MET A 64 -13.36 -9.15 5.86
N ASP A 65 -12.80 -10.15 6.55
CA ASP A 65 -12.58 -10.08 7.99
C ASP A 65 -11.59 -8.96 8.35
N SER A 66 -10.56 -8.75 7.55
CA SER A 66 -9.61 -7.64 7.73
C SER A 66 -10.28 -6.28 7.52
N ILE A 67 -11.19 -6.13 6.54
CA ILE A 67 -11.98 -4.91 6.33
C ILE A 67 -12.87 -4.64 7.54
N ARG A 68 -13.58 -5.65 8.04
CA ARG A 68 -14.46 -5.52 9.23
C ARG A 68 -13.69 -5.18 10.49
N THR A 69 -12.54 -5.82 10.72
CA THR A 69 -11.71 -5.53 11.90
C THR A 69 -11.08 -4.14 11.81
N MET A 70 -10.70 -3.69 10.61
CA MET A 70 -10.22 -2.31 10.38
C MET A 70 -11.32 -1.28 10.69
N ALA A 71 -12.54 -1.49 10.22
CA ALA A 71 -13.67 -0.62 10.54
C ALA A 71 -13.89 -0.50 12.05
N ARG A 72 -13.88 -1.62 12.77
CA ARG A 72 -14.01 -1.65 14.23
C ARG A 72 -12.85 -0.94 14.93
N ALA A 73 -11.62 -1.12 14.46
CA ALA A 73 -10.43 -0.47 15.02
C ALA A 73 -10.49 1.05 14.84
N ILE A 74 -10.93 1.55 13.68
CA ILE A 74 -11.11 2.98 13.41
C ILE A 74 -12.17 3.58 14.36
N VAL A 75 -13.33 2.96 14.48
CA VAL A 75 -14.40 3.41 15.40
C VAL A 75 -13.91 3.40 16.84
N HIS A 76 -13.17 2.36 17.23
CA HIS A 76 -12.62 2.26 18.59
C HIS A 76 -11.61 3.37 18.88
N ALA A 77 -10.65 3.60 17.99
CA ALA A 77 -9.69 4.71 18.10
C ALA A 77 -10.40 6.08 18.23
N ALA A 78 -11.37 6.32 17.36
CA ALA A 78 -12.14 7.55 17.37
C ALA A 78 -12.95 7.75 18.68
N ASN A 79 -13.51 6.67 19.23
CA ASN A 79 -14.23 6.69 20.51
C ASN A 79 -13.32 6.86 21.72
N MET A 80 -12.06 6.42 21.62
CA MET A 80 -11.04 6.70 22.62
C MET A 80 -10.53 8.14 22.58
N GLY A 81 -10.97 8.96 21.64
CA GLY A 81 -10.57 10.35 21.50
C GLY A 81 -9.29 10.59 20.70
N ALA A 82 -8.86 9.61 19.90
CA ALA A 82 -7.71 9.79 19.02
C ALA A 82 -7.96 10.96 18.05
N SER A 83 -7.09 11.95 18.09
CA SER A 83 -7.16 13.13 17.21
C SER A 83 -6.51 12.90 15.85
N VAL A 84 -5.60 11.92 15.77
CA VAL A 84 -4.96 11.40 14.56
C VAL A 84 -4.98 9.88 14.61
N ILE A 85 -5.40 9.24 13.52
CA ILE A 85 -5.44 7.78 13.38
C ILE A 85 -4.46 7.39 12.27
N ASN A 86 -3.34 6.74 12.64
CA ASN A 86 -2.37 6.21 11.71
C ASN A 86 -2.74 4.79 11.28
N ILE A 87 -2.83 4.55 9.97
CA ILE A 87 -3.12 3.22 9.39
C ILE A 87 -1.99 2.85 8.42
N SER A 88 -0.94 2.24 8.96
CA SER A 88 0.20 1.76 8.15
C SER A 88 -0.07 0.44 7.45
N GLN A 89 -1.08 -0.32 7.90
CA GLN A 89 -1.48 -1.57 7.29
C GLN A 89 -2.69 -1.36 6.39
N VAL A 90 -2.56 -1.70 5.12
CA VAL A 90 -3.60 -1.54 4.11
C VAL A 90 -3.88 -2.86 3.40
N LEU A 91 -4.99 -2.92 2.67
CA LEU A 91 -5.39 -4.07 1.87
C LEU A 91 -5.50 -3.67 0.41
N CYS A 92 -4.92 -4.49 -0.46
CA CYS A 92 -5.05 -4.31 -1.90
C CYS A 92 -6.01 -5.31 -2.51
N MET A 93 -6.79 -4.85 -3.48
CA MET A 93 -7.71 -5.68 -4.23
C MET A 93 -7.82 -5.20 -5.67
N SER A 94 -8.19 -6.11 -6.56
CA SER A 94 -8.41 -5.75 -7.97
C SER A 94 -9.61 -4.83 -8.10
N ALA A 95 -9.49 -3.77 -8.90
CA ALA A 95 -10.61 -2.88 -9.23
C ALA A 95 -11.79 -3.62 -9.92
N ARG A 96 -11.55 -4.82 -10.46
CA ARG A 96 -12.59 -5.68 -11.07
C ARG A 96 -13.38 -6.49 -10.06
N SER A 97 -12.87 -6.61 -8.83
CA SER A 97 -13.41 -7.49 -7.79
C SER A 97 -13.22 -6.79 -6.44
N VAL A 98 -13.84 -5.62 -6.33
CA VAL A 98 -13.85 -4.84 -5.07
C VAL A 98 -14.85 -5.48 -4.12
N LEU A 99 -14.38 -5.80 -2.92
CA LEU A 99 -15.23 -6.32 -1.84
C LEU A 99 -16.10 -5.21 -1.25
N ASP A 100 -17.19 -5.60 -0.61
CA ASP A 100 -18.04 -4.64 0.10
C ASP A 100 -17.27 -3.96 1.25
N GLN A 101 -17.26 -2.64 1.25
CA GLN A 101 -16.57 -1.80 2.21
C GLN A 101 -17.51 -0.74 2.83
N THR A 102 -18.80 -0.98 2.76
CA THR A 102 -19.82 -0.04 3.28
C THR A 102 -19.59 0.28 4.76
N ASP A 103 -19.36 -0.74 5.58
CA ASP A 103 -19.08 -0.58 7.01
C ASP A 103 -17.78 0.20 7.25
N LEU A 104 -16.75 -0.07 6.44
CA LEU A 104 -15.48 0.65 6.55
C LEU A 104 -15.62 2.11 6.13
N GLY A 105 -16.33 2.39 5.04
CA GLY A 105 -16.63 3.76 4.61
C GLY A 105 -17.39 4.54 5.68
N ALA A 106 -18.40 3.91 6.32
CA ALA A 106 -19.13 4.50 7.42
C ALA A 106 -18.23 4.77 8.64
N ALA A 107 -17.33 3.85 8.98
CA ALA A 107 -16.38 4.02 10.08
C ALA A 107 -15.39 5.15 9.82
N VAL A 108 -14.86 5.24 8.60
CA VAL A 108 -13.96 6.32 8.16
C VAL A 108 -14.66 7.68 8.24
N ARG A 109 -15.88 7.78 7.67
CA ARG A 109 -16.68 9.01 7.74
C ARG A 109 -16.97 9.41 9.18
N TYR A 110 -17.42 8.46 10.01
CA TYR A 110 -17.67 8.70 11.45
C TYR A 110 -16.44 9.26 12.17
N ALA A 111 -15.28 8.64 11.98
CA ALA A 111 -14.05 9.10 12.62
C ALA A 111 -13.64 10.50 12.13
N ALA A 112 -13.70 10.75 10.81
CA ALA A 112 -13.28 12.01 10.23
C ALA A 112 -14.27 13.17 10.49
N VAL A 113 -15.57 12.92 10.37
CA VAL A 113 -16.59 13.98 10.43
C VAL A 113 -17.14 14.14 11.85
N ASP A 114 -17.62 13.03 12.44
CA ASP A 114 -18.34 13.13 13.72
C ASP A 114 -17.37 13.20 14.93
N LYS A 115 -16.17 12.59 14.78
CA LYS A 115 -15.13 12.60 15.82
C LYS A 115 -13.97 13.54 15.54
N ASN A 116 -13.97 14.19 14.37
CA ASN A 116 -12.95 15.13 13.97
C ASN A 116 -11.51 14.56 14.01
N ALA A 117 -11.33 13.27 13.78
CA ALA A 117 -10.04 12.61 13.74
C ALA A 117 -9.42 12.70 12.35
N VAL A 118 -8.15 13.07 12.24
CA VAL A 118 -7.39 13.02 10.99
C VAL A 118 -6.98 11.58 10.74
N ILE A 119 -7.45 10.99 9.65
CA ILE A 119 -7.08 9.62 9.26
C ILE A 119 -5.95 9.70 8.24
N VAL A 120 -4.80 9.09 8.56
CA VAL A 120 -3.62 9.03 7.69
C VAL A 120 -3.35 7.56 7.36
N ALA A 121 -3.33 7.21 6.07
CA ALA A 121 -3.16 5.84 5.63
C ALA A 121 -2.07 5.68 4.57
N ALA A 122 -1.40 4.53 4.57
CA ALA A 122 -0.39 4.19 3.58
C ALA A 122 -1.01 4.00 2.20
N ALA A 123 -0.35 4.48 1.14
CA ALA A 123 -0.84 4.33 -0.24
C ALA A 123 -0.79 2.88 -0.74
N GLY A 124 -0.07 2.00 -0.04
CA GLY A 124 0.14 0.60 -0.39
C GLY A 124 1.59 0.31 -0.78
N ASP A 125 1.99 -0.94 -0.65
CA ASP A 125 3.34 -1.39 -0.97
C ASP A 125 3.29 -2.55 -1.97
N THR A 126 3.97 -2.41 -3.10
CA THR A 126 3.97 -3.39 -4.20
C THR A 126 4.62 -4.73 -3.81
N SER A 127 5.35 -4.79 -2.71
CA SER A 127 5.87 -6.05 -2.15
C SER A 127 4.79 -6.90 -1.49
N GLN A 128 3.66 -6.30 -1.12
CA GLN A 128 2.54 -7.00 -0.52
C GLN A 128 1.73 -7.77 -1.58
N LYS A 129 1.19 -8.92 -1.17
CA LYS A 129 0.33 -9.71 -2.03
C LYS A 129 -0.86 -8.87 -2.53
N ASP A 130 -1.16 -9.00 -3.81
CA ASP A 130 -2.26 -8.32 -4.50
C ASP A 130 -2.10 -6.80 -4.68
N CYS A 131 -1.04 -6.18 -4.14
CA CYS A 131 -0.71 -4.77 -4.33
C CYS A 131 0.07 -4.55 -5.62
N LYS A 132 -0.63 -4.63 -6.76
CA LYS A 132 -0.02 -4.36 -8.07
C LYS A 132 0.01 -2.87 -8.34
N GLN A 133 1.07 -2.42 -9.04
CA GLN A 133 1.20 -1.03 -9.42
C GLN A 133 0.06 -0.60 -10.37
N ASN A 134 -0.50 0.56 -10.12
CA ASN A 134 -1.38 1.24 -11.06
C ASN A 134 -0.54 2.01 -12.11
N PRO A 135 -1.13 2.33 -13.27
CA PRO A 135 -0.49 3.23 -14.23
C PRO A 135 -0.07 4.54 -13.57
N ILE A 136 1.14 4.98 -13.86
CA ILE A 136 1.69 6.19 -13.26
C ILE A 136 1.11 7.43 -13.92
N PHE A 137 0.94 7.39 -15.24
CA PHE A 137 0.44 8.51 -16.04
C PHE A 137 0.04 8.04 -17.44
N ASP A 138 -1.12 8.49 -17.92
CA ASP A 138 -1.51 8.36 -19.32
C ASP A 138 -1.38 9.72 -20.04
N PRO A 139 -0.38 9.87 -20.96
CA PRO A 139 -0.21 11.11 -21.71
C PRO A 139 -1.37 11.40 -22.67
N LEU A 140 -2.20 10.40 -22.99
CA LEU A 140 -3.36 10.55 -23.86
C LEU A 140 -4.59 11.10 -23.13
N LEU A 141 -4.56 11.16 -21.80
CA LEU A 141 -5.63 11.68 -20.94
C LEU A 141 -5.18 12.91 -20.14
N PRO A 142 -4.81 14.03 -20.80
CA PRO A 142 -4.25 15.19 -20.11
C PRO A 142 -5.24 15.86 -19.13
N ASN A 143 -6.55 15.59 -19.28
CA ASN A 143 -7.60 16.13 -18.41
C ASN A 143 -7.85 15.27 -17.14
N ASP A 144 -7.19 14.13 -17.00
CA ASP A 144 -7.21 13.28 -15.82
C ASP A 144 -5.79 13.09 -15.28
N PRO A 145 -5.19 14.10 -14.63
CA PRO A 145 -3.81 14.06 -14.18
C PRO A 145 -3.56 13.00 -13.11
N ARG A 146 -4.62 12.44 -12.53
CA ARG A 146 -4.57 11.40 -11.50
C ARG A 146 -4.99 10.02 -12.01
N ASP A 147 -5.35 9.90 -13.28
CA ASP A 147 -5.66 8.65 -13.97
C ASP A 147 -6.67 7.74 -13.23
N TRP A 148 -7.82 8.29 -12.87
CA TRP A 148 -8.91 7.53 -12.24
C TRP A 148 -9.41 6.37 -13.14
N ASN A 149 -9.31 6.53 -14.46
CA ASN A 149 -9.76 5.52 -15.43
C ASN A 149 -8.77 4.35 -15.58
N GLY A 150 -7.51 4.54 -15.16
CA GLY A 150 -6.45 3.53 -15.24
C GLY A 150 -6.32 2.64 -14.01
N VAL A 151 -7.16 2.82 -12.99
CA VAL A 151 -7.05 2.07 -11.73
C VAL A 151 -7.27 0.58 -11.94
N ASN A 152 -6.25 -0.22 -11.63
CA ASN A 152 -6.29 -1.68 -11.65
C ASN A 152 -6.32 -2.29 -10.24
N THR A 153 -5.68 -1.62 -9.29
CA THR A 153 -5.59 -2.02 -7.89
C THR A 153 -6.18 -0.92 -7.02
N VAL A 154 -7.15 -1.26 -6.19
CA VAL A 154 -7.70 -0.40 -5.15
C VAL A 154 -6.98 -0.69 -3.84
N VAL A 155 -6.59 0.36 -3.13
CA VAL A 155 -5.94 0.26 -1.82
C VAL A 155 -6.85 0.83 -0.75
N THR A 156 -7.22 0.01 0.23
CA THR A 156 -8.12 0.41 1.30
C THR A 156 -7.38 0.50 2.65
N PRO A 157 -7.64 1.52 3.49
CA PRO A 157 -8.69 2.53 3.38
C PRO A 157 -8.30 3.77 2.55
N SER A 158 -7.12 3.80 1.93
CA SER A 158 -6.54 4.98 1.26
C SER A 158 -7.41 5.56 0.14
N TRP A 159 -8.20 4.72 -0.55
CA TRP A 159 -9.09 5.17 -1.62
C TRP A 159 -10.30 6.01 -1.14
N PHE A 160 -10.60 6.04 0.17
CA PHE A 160 -11.60 6.96 0.74
C PHE A 160 -11.03 8.40 0.84
N SER A 161 -10.54 8.93 -0.27
CA SER A 161 -9.75 10.17 -0.35
C SER A 161 -10.45 11.43 0.11
N ASP A 162 -11.77 11.41 0.26
CA ASP A 162 -12.53 12.54 0.85
C ASP A 162 -12.27 12.67 2.36
N TYR A 163 -11.88 11.60 3.03
CA TYR A 163 -11.72 11.54 4.48
C TYR A 163 -10.34 11.09 4.94
N VAL A 164 -9.59 10.41 4.06
CA VAL A 164 -8.30 9.79 4.37
C VAL A 164 -7.18 10.52 3.66
N LEU A 165 -6.19 10.97 4.40
CA LEU A 165 -4.93 11.46 3.87
C LEU A 165 -4.06 10.28 3.48
N SER A 166 -4.03 9.93 2.21
CA SER A 166 -3.22 8.81 1.70
C SER A 166 -1.79 9.25 1.43
N VAL A 167 -0.83 8.44 1.88
CA VAL A 167 0.59 8.80 1.89
C VAL A 167 1.41 7.87 1.01
N GLY A 168 1.99 8.43 -0.04
CA GLY A 168 3.02 7.81 -0.88
C GLY A 168 4.40 7.87 -0.25
N ALA A 169 5.36 7.11 -0.78
CA ALA A 169 6.73 7.09 -0.30
C ALA A 169 7.70 7.71 -1.31
N VAL A 170 8.62 8.51 -0.79
CA VAL A 170 9.79 9.03 -1.52
C VAL A 170 11.08 8.56 -0.84
N ASP A 171 12.17 8.56 -1.59
CA ASP A 171 13.51 8.33 -1.06
C ASP A 171 14.09 9.59 -0.39
N ALA A 172 15.33 9.53 0.10
CA ALA A 172 16.01 10.64 0.74
C ALA A 172 16.28 11.82 -0.23
N ALA A 173 16.25 11.61 -1.54
CA ALA A 173 16.37 12.66 -2.55
C ALA A 173 15.02 13.28 -2.94
N GLY A 174 13.92 12.76 -2.40
CA GLY A 174 12.56 13.18 -2.73
C GLY A 174 12.00 12.54 -4.01
N ALA A 175 12.68 11.54 -4.58
CA ALA A 175 12.18 10.82 -5.74
C ALA A 175 11.13 9.76 -5.34
N PRO A 176 10.04 9.59 -6.12
CA PRO A 176 9.03 8.58 -5.84
C PRO A 176 9.62 7.17 -5.81
N MET A 177 9.18 6.36 -4.85
CA MET A 177 9.62 4.97 -4.69
C MET A 177 8.71 4.02 -5.49
N ASP A 178 8.80 4.05 -6.83
CA ASP A 178 7.91 3.35 -7.77
C ASP A 178 7.80 1.85 -7.55
N LYS A 179 8.86 1.23 -7.00
CA LYS A 179 8.95 -0.21 -6.78
C LYS A 179 8.33 -0.65 -5.46
N SER A 180 8.04 0.27 -4.55
CA SER A 180 7.53 -0.03 -3.21
C SER A 180 6.31 0.81 -2.81
N SER A 181 5.97 1.86 -3.54
CA SER A 181 4.79 2.68 -3.30
C SER A 181 3.76 2.47 -4.40
N VAL A 182 2.54 2.08 -4.06
CA VAL A 182 1.45 1.94 -5.03
C VAL A 182 0.95 3.32 -5.41
N ALA A 183 1.02 3.64 -6.69
CA ALA A 183 0.43 4.85 -7.25
C ALA A 183 -1.09 4.75 -7.29
N GLY A 184 -1.78 5.88 -7.16
CA GLY A 184 -3.23 5.91 -7.30
C GLY A 184 -3.79 7.33 -7.17
N PRO A 185 -4.98 7.56 -7.74
CA PRO A 185 -5.60 8.89 -7.73
C PRO A 185 -5.99 9.37 -6.32
N TRP A 186 -6.01 8.49 -5.34
CA TRP A 186 -6.23 8.81 -3.93
C TRP A 186 -4.97 9.30 -3.21
N VAL A 187 -3.75 9.11 -3.74
CA VAL A 187 -2.53 9.56 -3.08
C VAL A 187 -2.58 11.06 -2.88
N SER A 188 -2.56 11.50 -1.63
CA SER A 188 -2.72 12.91 -1.28
C SER A 188 -1.38 13.64 -1.18
N ILE A 189 -0.44 13.04 -0.45
CA ILE A 189 0.91 13.59 -0.26
C ILE A 189 1.91 12.45 -0.14
N ALA A 190 3.20 12.76 -0.12
CA ALA A 190 4.26 11.79 0.12
C ALA A 190 5.21 12.25 1.24
N ALA A 191 5.94 11.30 1.81
CA ALA A 191 7.00 11.54 2.78
C ALA A 191 8.12 10.51 2.60
N PRO A 192 9.30 10.71 3.21
CA PRO A 192 10.37 9.71 3.19
C PRO A 192 9.88 8.35 3.68
N GLY A 193 10.10 7.32 2.86
CA GLY A 193 9.69 5.94 3.14
C GLY A 193 10.87 4.98 3.26
N THR A 194 12.09 5.49 3.30
CA THR A 194 13.32 4.74 3.50
C THR A 194 14.31 5.54 4.33
N ASP A 195 15.38 4.91 4.78
CA ASP A 195 16.43 5.51 5.62
C ASP A 195 15.89 6.11 6.94
N VAL A 196 14.80 5.54 7.43
CA VAL A 196 14.15 5.99 8.66
C VAL A 196 14.91 5.46 9.88
N VAL A 197 15.19 6.34 10.83
CA VAL A 197 15.75 5.99 12.14
C VAL A 197 14.62 6.00 13.16
N GLY A 198 14.57 4.97 14.00
CA GLY A 198 13.57 4.83 15.05
C GLY A 198 14.20 4.33 16.36
N LEU A 199 13.34 4.15 17.37
CA LEU A 199 13.75 3.55 18.63
C LEU A 199 13.95 2.04 18.48
N SER A 200 14.99 1.51 19.11
CA SER A 200 15.24 0.07 19.16
C SER A 200 14.17 -0.61 20.03
N PRO A 201 13.60 -1.75 19.60
CA PRO A 201 12.72 -2.55 20.45
C PRO A 201 13.47 -3.41 21.48
N ARG A 202 14.80 -3.39 21.48
CA ARG A 202 15.65 -4.28 22.28
C ARG A 202 16.36 -3.55 23.43
N ASP A 203 16.61 -2.27 23.26
CA ASP A 203 17.40 -1.44 24.17
C ASP A 203 17.04 0.05 23.99
N ASP A 204 17.67 0.92 24.75
CA ASP A 204 17.46 2.37 24.68
C ASP A 204 18.24 3.04 23.54
N SER A 205 18.64 2.29 22.50
CA SER A 205 19.36 2.82 21.36
C SER A 205 18.46 3.17 20.19
N LEU A 206 19.06 3.76 19.15
CA LEU A 206 18.40 4.00 17.87
C LEU A 206 18.73 2.88 16.89
N ILE A 207 17.77 2.59 16.00
CA ILE A 207 17.93 1.58 14.96
C ILE A 207 17.42 2.13 13.63
N ASN A 208 18.16 1.84 12.56
CA ASN A 208 17.78 2.12 11.18
C ASN A 208 17.58 0.83 10.34
N ALA A 209 17.41 -0.29 11.03
CA ALA A 209 17.24 -1.58 10.42
C ALA A 209 16.17 -2.40 11.16
N ILE A 210 15.56 -3.35 10.51
CA ILE A 210 14.66 -4.34 11.10
C ILE A 210 15.24 -5.75 10.89
N ASP A 211 14.86 -6.67 11.76
CA ASP A 211 15.28 -8.07 11.62
C ASP A 211 14.65 -8.70 10.38
N GLY A 212 15.50 -9.24 9.55
CA GLY A 212 15.13 -10.04 8.39
C GLY A 212 15.28 -11.54 8.63
N PRO A 213 14.95 -12.37 7.62
CA PRO A 213 15.22 -13.81 7.65
C PRO A 213 16.71 -14.09 7.87
N ASP A 214 17.02 -15.25 8.47
CA ASP A 214 18.40 -15.75 8.62
C ASP A 214 19.36 -14.77 9.33
N ASN A 215 18.88 -14.03 10.32
CA ASN A 215 19.63 -13.00 11.05
C ASN A 215 20.18 -11.85 10.17
N THR A 216 19.58 -11.61 9.01
CA THR A 216 19.91 -10.44 8.19
C THR A 216 19.26 -9.19 8.77
N LEU A 217 19.85 -8.03 8.49
CA LEU A 217 19.24 -6.73 8.76
C LEU A 217 18.66 -6.18 7.46
N LEU A 218 17.42 -5.71 7.51
CA LEU A 218 16.72 -5.09 6.39
C LEU A 218 16.57 -3.59 6.66
N VAL A 219 16.78 -2.77 5.62
CA VAL A 219 16.45 -1.34 5.69
C VAL A 219 14.92 -1.21 5.71
N PRO A 220 14.33 -0.57 6.73
CA PRO A 220 12.90 -0.30 6.74
C PRO A 220 12.55 0.57 5.52
N SER A 221 11.60 0.10 4.71
CA SER A 221 11.22 0.76 3.47
C SER A 221 9.73 0.54 3.20
N GLY A 222 9.06 1.58 2.70
CA GLY A 222 7.66 1.51 2.29
C GLY A 222 6.80 2.67 2.78
N THR A 223 5.59 2.74 2.24
CA THR A 223 4.60 3.77 2.56
C THR A 223 4.16 3.78 4.02
N SER A 224 4.34 2.66 4.74
CA SER A 224 4.03 2.55 6.18
C SER A 224 4.86 3.52 7.03
N PHE A 225 6.15 3.68 6.71
CA PHE A 225 7.05 4.60 7.40
C PHE A 225 6.74 6.05 7.06
N ALA A 226 6.52 6.34 5.78
CA ALA A 226 6.07 7.66 5.33
C ALA A 226 4.78 8.09 6.04
N THR A 227 3.83 7.16 6.22
CA THR A 227 2.55 7.40 6.91
C THR A 227 2.76 7.79 8.37
N ALA A 228 3.69 7.15 9.07
CA ALA A 228 4.00 7.49 10.46
C ALA A 228 4.56 8.92 10.59
N ILE A 229 5.47 9.31 9.68
CA ILE A 229 6.01 10.68 9.63
C ILE A 229 4.89 11.70 9.43
N VAL A 230 4.01 11.47 8.43
CA VAL A 230 2.87 12.36 8.15
C VAL A 230 1.91 12.43 9.32
N SER A 231 1.66 11.32 10.00
CA SER A 231 0.81 11.29 11.20
C SER A 231 1.38 12.15 12.33
N GLY A 232 2.69 12.12 12.52
CA GLY A 232 3.37 13.01 13.48
C GLY A 232 3.21 14.48 13.10
N VAL A 233 3.39 14.83 11.82
CA VAL A 233 3.18 16.21 11.35
C VAL A 233 1.72 16.63 11.50
N ALA A 234 0.76 15.75 11.21
CA ALA A 234 -0.66 16.02 11.42
C ALA A 234 -0.97 16.28 12.91
N ALA A 235 -0.32 15.57 13.84
CA ALA A 235 -0.45 15.79 15.27
C ALA A 235 0.10 17.17 15.69
N LEU A 236 1.24 17.58 15.15
CA LEU A 236 1.80 18.92 15.39
C LEU A 236 0.87 20.03 14.86
N VAL A 237 0.32 19.85 13.65
CA VAL A 237 -0.66 20.79 13.09
C VAL A 237 -1.91 20.85 13.96
N ARG A 238 -2.42 19.71 14.43
CA ARG A 238 -3.56 19.62 15.34
C ARG A 238 -3.29 20.35 16.65
N ALA A 239 -2.10 20.18 17.23
CA ALA A 239 -1.72 20.86 18.46
C ALA A 239 -1.64 22.39 18.29
N LYS A 240 -1.09 22.85 17.16
CA LYS A 240 -0.95 24.27 16.87
C LYS A 240 -2.28 24.93 16.48
N TYR A 241 -3.16 24.23 15.79
CA TYR A 241 -4.44 24.72 15.27
C TYR A 241 -5.61 23.84 15.74
N PRO A 242 -5.92 23.83 17.04
CA PRO A 242 -6.92 22.91 17.61
C PRO A 242 -8.34 23.17 17.11
N GLN A 243 -8.61 24.37 16.58
CA GLN A 243 -9.91 24.77 16.05
C GLN A 243 -10.19 24.17 14.66
N LEU A 244 -9.17 23.72 13.93
CA LEU A 244 -9.36 23.20 12.58
C LEU A 244 -10.06 21.84 12.61
N SER A 245 -10.93 21.60 11.63
CA SER A 245 -11.49 20.29 11.38
C SER A 245 -10.44 19.33 10.81
N SER A 246 -10.73 18.01 10.85
CA SER A 246 -9.88 16.99 10.23
C SER A 246 -9.63 17.29 8.75
N HIS A 247 -10.69 17.70 8.03
CA HIS A 247 -10.60 18.08 6.62
C HIS A 247 -9.74 19.33 6.41
N GLN A 248 -9.86 20.35 7.26
CA GLN A 248 -9.03 21.56 7.20
C GLN A 248 -7.55 21.27 7.48
N ILE A 249 -7.25 20.33 8.38
CA ILE A 249 -5.87 19.88 8.60
C ILE A 249 -5.34 19.16 7.36
N ILE A 250 -6.11 18.24 6.76
CA ILE A 250 -5.73 17.57 5.51
C ILE A 250 -5.48 18.62 4.42
N ASN A 251 -6.38 19.58 4.24
CA ASN A 251 -6.21 20.65 3.26
C ASN A 251 -4.94 21.46 3.51
N ARG A 252 -4.66 21.80 4.76
CA ARG A 252 -3.46 22.54 5.13
C ARG A 252 -2.19 21.76 4.76
N LEU A 253 -2.12 20.47 5.08
CA LEU A 253 -1.00 19.60 4.72
C LEU A 253 -0.80 19.50 3.20
N ILE A 254 -1.90 19.39 2.44
CA ILE A 254 -1.89 19.36 0.98
C ILE A 254 -1.38 20.67 0.39
N HIS A 255 -1.89 21.81 0.85
CA HIS A 255 -1.54 23.12 0.30
C HIS A 255 -0.11 23.57 0.62
N THR A 256 0.48 23.03 1.67
CA THR A 256 1.86 23.34 2.07
C THR A 256 2.88 22.32 1.57
N ALA A 257 2.43 21.24 0.93
CA ALA A 257 3.32 20.24 0.35
C ALA A 257 4.14 20.81 -0.80
N ARG A 258 5.34 20.29 -1.00
CA ARG A 258 6.22 20.65 -2.12
C ARG A 258 5.74 19.94 -3.38
N ALA A 259 4.99 20.66 -4.20
CA ALA A 259 4.33 20.11 -5.36
C ALA A 259 5.31 19.54 -6.40
N PRO A 260 4.94 18.43 -7.07
CA PRO A 260 5.68 17.94 -8.23
C PRO A 260 5.54 18.92 -9.41
N ALA A 261 6.39 18.79 -10.43
CA ALA A 261 6.44 19.70 -11.57
C ALA A 261 5.08 19.86 -12.30
N ARG A 262 4.18 18.88 -12.16
CA ARG A 262 2.83 18.90 -12.75
C ARG A 262 1.75 19.45 -11.83
N GLY A 263 2.11 19.87 -10.62
CA GLY A 263 1.19 20.35 -9.60
C GLY A 263 0.53 19.23 -8.79
N VAL A 264 0.13 18.13 -9.41
CA VAL A 264 -0.42 16.93 -8.76
C VAL A 264 -0.20 15.71 -9.64
N ASP A 265 0.12 14.57 -9.04
CA ASP A 265 0.22 13.29 -9.73
C ASP A 265 -0.34 12.14 -8.86
N ASN A 266 -0.24 10.90 -9.35
CA ASN A 266 -0.75 9.73 -8.64
C ASN A 266 0.32 8.97 -7.84
N GLN A 267 1.57 9.49 -7.74
CA GLN A 267 2.67 8.90 -6.98
C GLN A 267 2.94 9.65 -5.68
N VAL A 268 3.02 10.98 -5.75
CA VAL A 268 3.26 11.86 -4.61
C VAL A 268 2.06 12.75 -4.29
N GLY A 269 0.98 12.63 -5.05
CA GLY A 269 -0.20 13.46 -4.90
C GLY A 269 0.10 14.93 -5.13
N TYR A 270 -0.23 15.77 -4.16
CA TYR A 270 0.06 17.20 -4.18
C TYR A 270 1.50 17.54 -3.83
N GLY A 271 2.32 16.55 -3.47
CA GLY A 271 3.75 16.73 -3.27
C GLY A 271 4.29 16.09 -1.98
N VAL A 272 5.57 16.34 -1.74
CA VAL A 272 6.25 15.90 -0.53
C VAL A 272 5.90 16.83 0.64
N ILE A 273 5.58 16.24 1.79
CA ILE A 273 5.22 17.00 2.99
C ILE A 273 6.30 18.02 3.37
N ASP A 274 5.87 19.24 3.74
CA ASP A 274 6.72 20.27 4.33
C ASP A 274 6.20 20.65 5.73
N PRO A 275 6.77 20.06 6.81
CA PRO A 275 6.31 20.30 8.17
C PRO A 275 6.45 21.76 8.59
N VAL A 276 7.48 22.45 8.13
CA VAL A 276 7.71 23.85 8.47
C VAL A 276 6.66 24.75 7.83
N ALA A 277 6.39 24.57 6.54
CA ALA A 277 5.35 25.29 5.84
C ALA A 277 3.97 25.00 6.46
N ALA A 278 3.67 23.74 6.79
CA ALA A 278 2.40 23.35 7.42
C ALA A 278 2.18 24.04 8.78
N LEU A 279 3.24 24.32 9.51
CA LEU A 279 3.16 24.97 10.82
C LEU A 279 3.26 26.50 10.76
N THR A 280 3.84 27.10 9.71
CA THR A 280 4.18 28.53 9.72
C THR A 280 3.50 29.37 8.66
N TRP A 281 3.07 28.76 7.55
CA TRP A 281 2.45 29.54 6.47
C TRP A 281 1.03 29.95 6.83
N ASP A 282 0.61 31.10 6.29
CA ASP A 282 -0.79 31.51 6.30
C ASP A 282 -1.52 30.76 5.17
N VAL A 283 -2.37 29.82 5.55
CA VAL A 283 -3.15 28.99 4.63
C VAL A 283 -4.63 29.17 4.97
N PRO A 284 -5.46 29.52 3.97
CA PRO A 284 -6.91 29.60 4.20
C PRO A 284 -7.46 28.26 4.72
N ASP A 285 -8.28 28.30 5.74
CA ASP A 285 -8.79 27.08 6.40
C ASP A 285 -9.61 26.20 5.44
N GLY A 286 -10.28 26.79 4.46
CA GLY A 286 -11.15 26.07 3.54
C GLY A 286 -12.42 25.53 4.20
N PRO A 287 -13.14 24.59 3.54
CA PRO A 287 -14.37 24.03 4.06
C PRO A 287 -14.12 23.14 5.29
N VAL A 288 -15.07 23.14 6.23
CA VAL A 288 -14.99 22.34 7.47
C VAL A 288 -15.12 20.85 7.19
N VAL A 289 -15.89 20.47 6.18
CA VAL A 289 -16.14 19.07 5.78
C VAL A 289 -15.82 18.92 4.30
N ALA A 290 -15.31 17.77 3.92
CA ALA A 290 -15.07 17.43 2.53
C ALA A 290 -16.35 17.48 1.71
N LYS A 291 -16.25 17.97 0.48
CA LYS A 291 -17.33 17.81 -0.49
C LYS A 291 -17.29 16.36 -0.98
N GLU A 292 -18.26 15.58 -0.56
CA GLU A 292 -18.38 14.19 -1.00
C GLU A 292 -18.50 14.12 -2.53
N LEU A 293 -17.49 13.58 -3.17
CA LEU A 293 -17.46 13.36 -4.61
C LEU A 293 -17.72 11.87 -4.84
N SER A 294 -18.97 11.50 -5.13
CA SER A 294 -19.25 10.16 -5.62
C SER A 294 -18.98 10.10 -7.13
N SER A 295 -17.94 9.41 -7.53
CA SER A 295 -17.71 9.06 -8.94
C SER A 295 -17.69 7.54 -9.07
N PRO A 296 -18.46 6.93 -9.98
CA PRO A 296 -18.39 5.50 -10.18
C PRO A 296 -17.00 5.12 -10.69
N LEU A 297 -16.35 4.17 -10.01
CA LEU A 297 -15.11 3.58 -10.49
C LEU A 297 -15.42 2.85 -11.82
N LYS A 298 -14.79 3.29 -12.90
CA LYS A 298 -14.91 2.58 -14.19
C LYS A 298 -14.10 1.30 -14.10
N MET A 299 -14.77 0.16 -14.28
CA MET A 299 -14.04 -1.10 -14.33
C MET A 299 -13.05 -1.10 -15.50
N PRO A 300 -11.79 -1.48 -15.27
CA PRO A 300 -10.81 -1.63 -16.35
C PRO A 300 -11.31 -2.65 -17.38
N PRO A 301 -10.98 -2.48 -18.67
CA PRO A 301 -11.38 -3.42 -19.70
C PRO A 301 -10.90 -4.84 -19.35
N PRO A 302 -11.67 -5.88 -19.69
CA PRO A 302 -11.26 -7.26 -19.47
C PRO A 302 -9.90 -7.50 -20.15
N PRO A 303 -9.01 -8.31 -19.55
CA PRO A 303 -7.75 -8.65 -20.19
C PRO A 303 -8.03 -9.25 -21.56
N PRO A 304 -7.20 -8.97 -22.57
CA PRO A 304 -7.34 -9.57 -23.87
C PRO A 304 -7.33 -11.11 -23.73
N PRO A 305 -8.14 -11.81 -24.52
CA PRO A 305 -8.18 -13.27 -24.48
C PRO A 305 -6.78 -13.83 -24.66
N ARG A 306 -6.43 -14.84 -23.89
CA ARG A 306 -5.12 -15.51 -24.00
C ARG A 306 -4.92 -15.95 -25.45
N ASN A 307 -3.82 -15.52 -26.04
CA ASN A 307 -3.43 -16.03 -27.36
C ASN A 307 -3.04 -17.50 -27.23
N MET A 308 -3.97 -18.38 -27.61
CA MET A 308 -3.78 -19.83 -27.58
C MET A 308 -3.03 -20.37 -28.80
N THR A 309 -2.71 -19.54 -29.78
CA THR A 309 -2.01 -19.94 -31.01
C THR A 309 -0.69 -20.68 -30.72
N PRO A 310 0.19 -20.24 -29.79
CA PRO A 310 1.42 -20.98 -29.48
C PRO A 310 1.14 -22.38 -28.91
N VAL A 311 0.05 -22.52 -28.13
CA VAL A 311 -0.34 -23.82 -27.53
C VAL A 311 -0.81 -24.78 -28.62
N TRP A 312 -1.65 -24.31 -29.55
CA TRP A 312 -2.13 -25.13 -30.65
C TRP A 312 -1.02 -25.51 -31.64
N VAL A 313 -0.10 -24.59 -31.93
CA VAL A 313 1.07 -24.87 -32.77
C VAL A 313 1.98 -25.91 -32.09
N GLY A 314 2.23 -25.76 -30.79
CA GLY A 314 3.01 -26.74 -30.02
C GLY A 314 2.36 -28.12 -29.95
N ALA A 315 1.06 -28.17 -29.67
CA ALA A 315 0.32 -29.43 -29.63
C ALA A 315 0.26 -30.12 -30.99
N GLY A 316 0.01 -29.35 -32.06
CA GLY A 316 0.00 -29.86 -33.44
C GLY A 316 1.38 -30.37 -33.86
N GLY A 317 2.45 -29.66 -33.53
CA GLY A 317 3.83 -30.09 -33.79
C GLY A 317 4.19 -31.39 -33.08
N LEU A 318 3.81 -31.53 -31.81
CA LEU A 318 4.02 -32.75 -31.05
C LEU A 318 3.25 -33.93 -31.63
N ALA A 319 1.99 -33.76 -32.01
CA ALA A 319 1.18 -34.79 -32.61
C ALA A 319 1.77 -35.25 -33.94
N ALA A 320 2.22 -34.31 -34.80
CA ALA A 320 2.88 -34.65 -36.07
C ALA A 320 4.19 -35.43 -35.84
N ALA A 321 5.00 -35.03 -34.88
CA ALA A 321 6.25 -35.73 -34.53
C ALA A 321 5.98 -37.17 -34.07
N LEU A 322 4.95 -37.38 -33.25
CA LEU A 322 4.58 -38.73 -32.78
C LEU A 322 4.05 -39.59 -33.90
N LEU A 323 3.31 -39.05 -34.84
CA LEU A 323 2.81 -39.79 -36.05
C LEU A 323 3.97 -40.20 -36.95
N ILE A 324 4.95 -39.32 -37.19
CA ILE A 324 6.15 -39.64 -37.99
C ILE A 324 6.99 -40.73 -37.27
N ALA A 325 7.23 -40.59 -35.97
CA ALA A 325 7.96 -41.57 -35.19
C ALA A 325 7.26 -42.96 -35.22
N GLY A 326 5.93 -42.97 -35.08
CA GLY A 326 5.11 -44.18 -35.16
C GLY A 326 5.18 -44.84 -36.52
N ALA A 327 5.13 -44.05 -37.62
CA ALA A 327 5.25 -44.54 -38.96
C ALA A 327 6.65 -45.15 -39.27
N VAL A 328 7.70 -44.47 -38.81
CA VAL A 328 9.08 -44.96 -38.97
C VAL A 328 9.29 -46.24 -38.16
N PHE A 329 8.83 -46.29 -36.90
CA PHE A 329 8.92 -47.47 -36.06
C PHE A 329 8.12 -48.65 -36.61
N GLY A 330 6.87 -48.39 -37.04
CA GLY A 330 5.99 -49.40 -37.68
C GLY A 330 6.58 -49.94 -38.97
N GLY A 331 7.14 -49.06 -39.83
CA GLY A 331 7.85 -49.46 -41.03
C GLY A 331 9.07 -50.34 -40.77
N ALA A 332 9.87 -49.96 -39.77
CA ALA A 332 11.05 -50.74 -39.36
C ALA A 332 10.69 -52.14 -38.81
N VAL A 333 9.59 -52.22 -38.05
CA VAL A 333 9.08 -53.53 -37.56
C VAL A 333 8.58 -54.43 -38.69
N LEU A 334 7.85 -53.85 -39.67
CA LEU A 334 7.37 -54.57 -40.86
C LEU A 334 8.54 -55.08 -41.71
N MET A 335 9.55 -54.28 -41.98
CA MET A 335 10.76 -54.72 -42.72
C MET A 335 11.47 -55.87 -42.01
N ARG A 336 11.63 -55.83 -40.71
CA ARG A 336 12.26 -56.93 -39.92
C ARG A 336 11.43 -58.23 -39.97
N ARG A 337 10.10 -58.14 -40.08
CA ARG A 337 9.23 -59.32 -40.24
C ARG A 337 9.38 -59.94 -41.61
N THR A 338 9.43 -59.14 -42.66
CA THR A 338 9.61 -59.65 -44.03
C THR A 338 11.02 -60.26 -44.28
N GLU A 339 12.06 -59.85 -43.56
CA GLU A 339 13.39 -60.49 -43.60
C GLU A 339 13.45 -61.80 -42.83
N ARG A 340 12.56 -62.02 -41.88
CA ARG A 340 12.52 -63.26 -41.08
C ARG A 340 11.74 -64.40 -41.74
N ASP A 341 10.91 -64.04 -42.69
CA ASP A 341 10.05 -64.95 -43.47
C ASP A 341 10.67 -65.30 -44.84
N ARG A 342 11.88 -64.83 -45.12
CA ARG A 342 12.75 -65.24 -46.23
C ARG A 342 13.92 -66.07 -45.73
#